data_a54e4431039ee6f8e19b938671668b0f
#
_entry.id   a54e4431039ee6f8e19b938671668b0f
#
_cell.length_a   1.000
_cell.length_b   1.000
_cell.length_c   1.000
_cell.angle_alpha   90.00
_cell.angle_beta   90.00
_cell.angle_gamma   90.00
#
_symmetry.space_group_name_H-M   'P 1'
#
loop_
_entity.id
_entity.type
_entity.pdbx_description
1 polymer ?
#
loop_
_entity_poly.entity_id
_entity_poly.type
_entity_poly.pdbx_seq_one_letter_code
_entity_poly.pdbx_strand_id
1 'polypeptide(L)'
;MRVSISQMRSQKPSHGNRAGERGAALITAVLLSLLLLAAGGTLILTATMTSITARDSTAEMQAYYAAEAGIARTLEVLRGNAKSDPVGTRATFRNVLCTPTLWTTMSGAFVNVTVDASARFQVTSIMDPDDEDDTAVNCAEPSYKPDRLRIRVTGMGPGNSQKNMEMVVARYTLEYPVNAVVTLPNDSGNAMTFALGGSNVTSTSGVDASGAGGTLPAYAVGAGDYNTTNNVIDGCEPDGSNCGNGPNVTPGDPSVLVNGNTPSFLQSVEKARLFLYGPEGMMNSAINQGRYFTSGADAINSAAGLGASNPDGVFTFVDGDLTLGPGNPTGQGTLIITGNLILDGNFNWNGVIMVLGEGNVLRSGGGHGNIYGAMYVAKFAKVGLSSDVFQAPTFDTSGGGTSNIQYSSSAVDMAKSVGGHAVKGVREY
;
A
#
# COMPACT_ATOMS: atom_id res chain seq x y z
N MET A 1 -40.03 -83.66 -28.88
CA MET A 1 -39.04 -84.22 -27.91
C MET A 1 -39.74 -84.40 -26.57
N ARG A 2 -39.90 -85.61 -26.07
CA ARG A 2 -40.67 -86.00 -24.90
C ARG A 2 -39.76 -85.83 -23.68
N VAL A 3 -40.16 -85.05 -22.66
CA VAL A 3 -39.48 -84.97 -21.36
C VAL A 3 -40.31 -85.81 -20.37
N SER A 4 -39.62 -86.77 -19.84
CA SER A 4 -40.14 -87.78 -18.86
C SER A 4 -40.28 -87.13 -17.51
N ILE A 5 -41.49 -87.28 -16.87
CA ILE A 5 -41.80 -86.89 -15.50
C ILE A 5 -41.38 -88.05 -14.58
N SER A 6 -40.33 -87.86 -13.82
CA SER A 6 -39.88 -88.74 -12.77
C SER A 6 -40.62 -88.50 -11.47
N GLN A 7 -41.22 -89.50 -10.89
CA GLN A 7 -42.01 -89.52 -9.67
C GLN A 7 -41.19 -89.06 -8.46
N MET A 8 -41.63 -88.03 -7.76
CA MET A 8 -41.15 -87.70 -6.43
C MET A 8 -41.90 -88.58 -5.38
N ARG A 9 -41.15 -89.41 -4.73
CA ARG A 9 -41.58 -90.18 -3.52
C ARG A 9 -41.83 -89.19 -2.39
N SER A 10 -43.06 -89.26 -1.83
CA SER A 10 -43.45 -88.63 -0.56
C SER A 10 -42.69 -89.26 0.59
N GLN A 11 -41.76 -88.56 1.21
CA GLN A 11 -41.18 -88.90 2.50
C GLN A 11 -42.07 -88.27 3.60
N LYS A 12 -42.61 -89.13 4.45
CA LYS A 12 -43.39 -88.80 5.64
C LYS A 12 -42.47 -88.05 6.62
N PRO A 13 -42.84 -86.89 7.15
CA PRO A 13 -42.00 -86.27 8.17
C PRO A 13 -42.06 -86.99 9.47
N SER A 14 -40.92 -87.40 10.02
CA SER A 14 -40.82 -87.96 11.39
C SER A 14 -41.09 -86.84 12.39
N HIS A 15 -42.08 -87.02 13.26
CA HIS A 15 -42.34 -86.19 14.40
C HIS A 15 -41.21 -86.35 15.43
N GLY A 16 -40.04 -85.75 15.23
CA GLY A 16 -39.00 -85.57 16.21
C GLY A 16 -39.40 -84.51 17.23
N ASN A 17 -39.13 -84.78 18.48
CA ASN A 17 -39.45 -83.98 19.68
C ASN A 17 -39.11 -82.46 19.51
N ARG A 18 -40.13 -81.64 19.21
CA ARG A 18 -40.02 -80.16 19.07
C ARG A 18 -40.01 -79.39 20.39
N ALA A 19 -39.93 -80.11 21.58
CA ALA A 19 -39.95 -79.43 22.85
C ALA A 19 -38.63 -78.68 23.20
N GLY A 20 -37.46 -79.17 22.68
CA GLY A 20 -36.17 -78.55 22.93
C GLY A 20 -35.83 -77.42 22.03
N GLU A 21 -36.43 -77.34 20.79
CA GLU A 21 -36.12 -76.31 19.81
C GLU A 21 -36.79 -74.95 20.16
N ARG A 22 -37.89 -74.92 20.90
CA ARG A 22 -38.59 -73.67 21.30
C ARG A 22 -37.78 -72.88 22.33
N GLY A 23 -37.03 -73.53 23.21
CA GLY A 23 -36.16 -72.84 24.19
C GLY A 23 -34.91 -72.22 23.53
N ALA A 24 -34.29 -72.95 22.60
CA ALA A 24 -33.13 -72.43 21.85
C ALA A 24 -33.49 -71.25 20.95
N ALA A 25 -34.66 -71.33 20.27
CA ALA A 25 -35.13 -70.20 19.42
C ALA A 25 -35.44 -68.96 20.25
N LEU A 26 -35.95 -69.06 21.48
CA LEU A 26 -36.16 -67.93 22.37
C LEU A 26 -34.84 -67.29 22.80
N ILE A 27 -33.85 -68.07 23.17
CA ILE A 27 -32.55 -67.57 23.59
C ILE A 27 -31.82 -66.89 22.43
N THR A 28 -31.85 -67.46 21.22
CA THR A 28 -31.27 -66.84 20.03
C THR A 28 -31.99 -65.53 19.62
N ALA A 29 -33.33 -65.51 19.77
CA ALA A 29 -34.08 -64.27 19.50
C ALA A 29 -33.76 -63.17 20.53
N VAL A 30 -33.59 -63.50 21.80
CA VAL A 30 -33.19 -62.54 22.84
C VAL A 30 -31.76 -62.04 22.61
N LEU A 31 -30.85 -62.92 22.27
CA LEU A 31 -29.46 -62.59 21.99
C LEU A 31 -29.36 -61.69 20.75
N LEU A 32 -30.09 -62.00 19.67
CA LEU A 32 -30.17 -61.15 18.46
C LEU A 32 -30.79 -59.80 18.75
N SER A 33 -31.85 -59.72 19.55
CA SER A 33 -32.47 -58.47 19.92
C SER A 33 -31.55 -57.57 20.77
N LEU A 34 -30.81 -58.18 21.73
CA LEU A 34 -29.78 -57.46 22.50
C LEU A 34 -28.62 -56.97 21.64
N LEU A 35 -28.18 -57.76 20.67
CA LEU A 35 -27.12 -57.39 19.74
C LEU A 35 -27.56 -56.27 18.81
N LEU A 36 -28.79 -56.31 18.32
CA LEU A 36 -29.41 -55.24 17.52
C LEU A 36 -29.60 -53.95 18.33
N LEU A 37 -30.01 -54.07 19.60
CA LEU A 37 -30.14 -52.95 20.50
C LEU A 37 -28.78 -52.31 20.79
N ALA A 38 -27.75 -53.09 21.04
CA ALA A 38 -26.39 -52.60 21.25
C ALA A 38 -25.83 -51.93 19.97
N ALA A 39 -26.02 -52.53 18.80
CA ALA A 39 -25.59 -51.97 17.52
C ALA A 39 -26.38 -50.67 17.20
N GLY A 40 -27.67 -50.64 17.43
CA GLY A 40 -28.49 -49.45 17.26
C GLY A 40 -28.09 -48.31 18.20
N GLY A 41 -27.81 -48.64 19.46
CA GLY A 41 -27.33 -47.66 20.44
C GLY A 41 -26.00 -47.03 20.08
N THR A 42 -25.06 -47.81 19.59
CA THR A 42 -23.74 -47.31 19.15
C THR A 42 -23.86 -46.42 17.89
N LEU A 43 -24.74 -46.76 16.94
CA LEU A 43 -24.99 -45.95 15.76
C LEU A 43 -25.61 -44.59 16.13
N ILE A 44 -26.55 -44.57 17.06
CA ILE A 44 -27.17 -43.30 17.53
C ILE A 44 -26.12 -42.44 18.25
N LEU A 45 -25.30 -43.03 19.10
CA LEU A 45 -24.23 -42.33 19.80
C LEU A 45 -23.19 -41.74 18.83
N THR A 46 -22.76 -42.51 17.84
CA THR A 46 -21.81 -42.01 16.83
C THR A 46 -22.44 -40.90 15.95
N ALA A 47 -23.70 -41.04 15.56
CA ALA A 47 -24.39 -40.02 14.79
C ALA A 47 -24.55 -38.71 15.57
N THR A 48 -24.90 -38.79 16.86
CA THR A 48 -25.01 -37.60 17.73
C THR A 48 -23.66 -36.93 17.96
N MET A 49 -22.60 -37.69 18.24
CA MET A 49 -21.24 -37.13 18.37
C MET A 49 -20.76 -36.47 17.08
N THR A 50 -20.97 -37.10 15.93
CA THR A 50 -20.62 -36.54 14.64
C THR A 50 -21.38 -35.22 14.36
N SER A 51 -22.67 -35.18 14.70
CA SER A 51 -23.49 -33.96 14.55
C SER A 51 -23.02 -32.83 15.47
N ILE A 52 -22.67 -33.11 16.72
CA ILE A 52 -22.13 -32.14 17.67
C ILE A 52 -20.78 -31.61 17.15
N THR A 53 -19.87 -32.51 16.78
CA THR A 53 -18.56 -32.12 16.25
C THR A 53 -18.69 -31.27 14.98
N ALA A 54 -19.61 -31.59 14.06
CA ALA A 54 -19.87 -30.79 12.86
C ALA A 54 -20.41 -29.41 13.20
N ARG A 55 -21.30 -29.30 14.19
CA ARG A 55 -21.82 -27.98 14.63
C ARG A 55 -20.73 -27.14 15.29
N ASP A 56 -19.90 -27.74 16.15
CA ASP A 56 -18.83 -27.04 16.83
C ASP A 56 -17.76 -26.57 15.82
N SER A 57 -17.38 -27.40 14.86
CA SER A 57 -16.48 -27.03 13.79
C SER A 57 -17.05 -25.88 12.93
N THR A 58 -18.32 -25.92 12.60
CA THR A 58 -18.97 -24.83 11.85
C THR A 58 -18.99 -23.53 12.66
N ALA A 59 -19.28 -23.60 13.95
CA ALA A 59 -19.28 -22.44 14.83
C ALA A 59 -17.87 -21.83 14.99
N GLU A 60 -16.83 -22.66 15.11
CA GLU A 60 -15.44 -22.19 15.12
C GLU A 60 -15.02 -21.52 13.82
N MET A 61 -15.40 -22.09 12.66
CA MET A 61 -15.14 -21.47 11.36
C MET A 61 -15.83 -20.12 11.22
N GLN A 62 -17.05 -19.99 11.70
CA GLN A 62 -17.76 -18.70 11.67
C GLN A 62 -17.09 -17.67 12.60
N ALA A 63 -16.61 -18.06 13.76
CA ALA A 63 -15.82 -17.19 14.64
C ALA A 63 -14.51 -16.75 13.96
N TYR A 64 -13.84 -17.66 13.28
CA TYR A 64 -12.62 -17.38 12.52
C TYR A 64 -12.90 -16.34 11.41
N TYR A 65 -13.91 -16.57 10.55
CA TYR A 65 -14.27 -15.61 9.51
C TYR A 65 -14.74 -14.26 10.05
N ALA A 66 -15.38 -14.25 11.22
CA ALA A 66 -15.71 -13.00 11.88
C ALA A 66 -14.46 -12.22 12.31
N ALA A 67 -13.44 -12.90 12.85
CA ALA A 67 -12.16 -12.25 13.17
C ALA A 67 -11.43 -11.74 11.93
N GLU A 68 -11.39 -12.50 10.82
CA GLU A 68 -10.86 -12.05 9.54
C GLU A 68 -11.60 -10.82 9.00
N ALA A 69 -12.93 -10.80 9.07
CA ALA A 69 -13.72 -9.63 8.69
C ALA A 69 -13.36 -8.39 9.52
N GLY A 70 -13.09 -8.58 10.82
CA GLY A 70 -12.61 -7.52 11.70
C GLY A 70 -11.24 -6.99 11.29
N ILE A 71 -10.29 -7.87 10.95
CA ILE A 71 -8.98 -7.51 10.40
C ILE A 71 -9.14 -6.72 9.09
N ALA A 72 -9.93 -7.23 8.14
CA ALA A 72 -10.17 -6.57 6.87
C ALA A 72 -10.79 -5.18 7.07
N ARG A 73 -11.77 -5.05 7.97
CA ARG A 73 -12.40 -3.76 8.31
C ARG A 73 -11.39 -2.77 8.90
N THR A 74 -10.51 -3.24 9.76
CA THR A 74 -9.45 -2.42 10.35
C THR A 74 -8.47 -1.90 9.29
N LEU A 75 -8.10 -2.75 8.34
CA LEU A 75 -7.25 -2.33 7.21
C LEU A 75 -7.94 -1.29 6.32
N GLU A 76 -9.25 -1.39 6.09
CA GLU A 76 -10.00 -0.41 5.33
C GLU A 76 -9.99 0.97 6.02
N VAL A 77 -10.13 1.01 7.35
CA VAL A 77 -10.01 2.27 8.12
C VAL A 77 -8.61 2.85 8.01
N LEU A 78 -7.56 2.02 8.16
CA LEU A 78 -6.16 2.47 8.00
C LEU A 78 -5.89 3.04 6.60
N ARG A 79 -6.51 2.47 5.56
CA ARG A 79 -6.39 2.93 4.17
C ARG A 79 -7.17 4.23 3.90
N GLY A 80 -8.02 4.67 4.82
CA GLY A 80 -8.87 5.85 4.64
C GLY A 80 -9.97 5.63 3.63
N ASN A 81 -10.50 4.41 3.52
CA ASN A 81 -11.63 4.12 2.66
C ASN A 81 -12.90 4.71 3.29
N ALA A 82 -13.43 5.77 2.69
CA ALA A 82 -14.56 6.55 3.18
C ALA A 82 -15.86 5.73 3.38
N LYS A 83 -15.96 4.55 2.75
CA LYS A 83 -17.12 3.65 2.93
C LYS A 83 -17.08 2.90 4.25
N SER A 84 -15.93 2.75 4.84
CA SER A 84 -15.72 2.00 6.08
C SER A 84 -15.53 2.87 7.31
N ASP A 85 -15.18 4.15 7.13
CA ASP A 85 -14.97 5.12 8.19
C ASP A 85 -15.68 6.43 7.85
N PRO A 86 -16.54 6.97 8.75
CA PRO A 86 -17.17 8.27 8.54
C PRO A 86 -16.20 9.45 8.49
N VAL A 87 -14.95 9.28 8.90
CA VAL A 87 -13.93 10.35 8.90
C VAL A 87 -13.34 10.59 7.51
N GLY A 88 -13.38 9.61 6.60
CA GLY A 88 -12.97 9.78 5.19
C GLY A 88 -11.51 10.16 4.96
N THR A 89 -10.67 10.08 5.98
CA THR A 89 -9.25 10.39 5.93
C THR A 89 -8.43 9.17 6.30
N ARG A 90 -7.30 8.98 5.62
CA ARG A 90 -6.34 7.94 5.97
C ARG A 90 -5.86 8.17 7.40
N ALA A 91 -6.08 7.19 8.26
CA ALA A 91 -5.63 7.26 9.65
C ALA A 91 -4.12 7.05 9.73
N THR A 92 -3.41 7.96 10.37
CA THR A 92 -2.00 7.76 10.69
C THR A 92 -1.88 6.78 11.85
N PHE A 93 -0.76 6.06 11.95
CA PHE A 93 -0.55 5.15 13.08
C PHE A 93 -0.57 5.89 14.42
N ARG A 94 -0.02 7.11 14.45
CA ARG A 94 -0.12 7.97 15.63
C ARG A 94 -1.57 8.31 15.96
N ASN A 95 -2.37 8.73 14.98
CA ASN A 95 -3.77 9.07 15.23
C ASN A 95 -4.57 7.88 15.72
N VAL A 96 -4.29 6.69 15.19
CA VAL A 96 -4.90 5.45 15.64
C VAL A 96 -4.60 5.17 17.10
N LEU A 97 -3.36 5.36 17.54
CA LEU A 97 -2.93 5.10 18.91
C LEU A 97 -3.37 6.22 19.86
N CYS A 98 -3.24 7.48 19.43
CA CYS A 98 -3.39 8.64 20.28
C CYS A 98 -4.79 9.26 20.24
N THR A 99 -5.63 8.87 19.28
CA THR A 99 -7.01 9.35 19.17
C THR A 99 -7.96 8.15 19.07
N PRO A 100 -8.20 7.43 20.17
CA PRO A 100 -8.96 6.19 20.15
C PRO A 100 -10.41 6.34 19.67
N THR A 101 -10.91 7.55 19.47
CA THR A 101 -12.24 7.83 18.92
C THR A 101 -12.44 7.27 17.51
N LEU A 102 -11.38 7.10 16.72
CA LEU A 102 -11.43 6.47 15.39
C LEU A 102 -11.90 5.01 15.43
N TRP A 103 -11.75 4.33 16.56
CA TRP A 103 -12.02 2.91 16.75
C TRP A 103 -13.20 2.61 17.67
N THR A 104 -13.86 3.63 18.22
CA THR A 104 -14.94 3.44 19.22
C THR A 104 -16.08 2.57 18.73
N THR A 105 -16.40 2.61 17.44
CA THR A 105 -17.44 1.76 16.84
C THR A 105 -17.00 0.30 16.72
N MET A 106 -15.73 -0.01 16.68
CA MET A 106 -15.20 -1.37 16.52
C MET A 106 -14.57 -1.94 17.79
N SER A 107 -14.10 -1.07 18.72
CA SER A 107 -13.48 -1.48 19.98
C SER A 107 -14.47 -1.49 21.15
N GLY A 108 -15.46 -0.60 21.15
CA GLY A 108 -16.44 -0.48 22.24
C GLY A 108 -17.54 -1.54 22.25
N ALA A 109 -17.84 -2.14 21.12
CA ALA A 109 -18.90 -3.15 20.98
C ALA A 109 -18.59 -4.14 19.86
N PHE A 110 -19.26 -5.29 19.88
CA PHE A 110 -19.20 -6.24 18.78
C PHE A 110 -19.92 -5.69 17.55
N VAL A 111 -19.25 -5.76 16.40
CA VAL A 111 -19.79 -5.40 15.09
C VAL A 111 -20.31 -6.68 14.41
N ASN A 112 -21.57 -6.65 13.98
CA ASN A 112 -22.16 -7.79 13.28
C ASN A 112 -21.58 -7.93 11.87
N VAL A 113 -21.18 -9.15 11.52
CA VAL A 113 -20.73 -9.53 10.18
C VAL A 113 -21.91 -10.04 9.36
N THR A 114 -22.82 -10.77 10.00
CA THR A 114 -24.03 -11.30 9.40
C THR A 114 -25.28 -10.55 9.86
N VAL A 115 -26.32 -10.55 9.05
CA VAL A 115 -27.59 -9.84 9.33
C VAL A 115 -28.27 -10.36 10.59
N ASP A 116 -28.15 -11.67 10.86
CA ASP A 116 -28.71 -12.35 12.02
C ASP A 116 -27.84 -12.22 13.29
N ALA A 117 -26.75 -11.49 13.23
CA ALA A 117 -25.79 -11.32 14.32
C ALA A 117 -25.17 -12.66 14.84
N SER A 118 -25.27 -13.74 14.07
CA SER A 118 -24.67 -15.02 14.42
C SER A 118 -23.16 -15.00 14.39
N ALA A 119 -22.56 -14.13 13.56
CA ALA A 119 -21.13 -13.87 13.49
C ALA A 119 -20.85 -12.37 13.73
N ARG A 120 -19.94 -12.07 14.63
CA ARG A 120 -19.59 -10.70 15.01
C ARG A 120 -18.13 -10.61 15.43
N PHE A 121 -17.52 -9.44 15.29
CA PHE A 121 -16.15 -9.19 15.73
C PHE A 121 -16.05 -7.97 16.64
N GLN A 122 -14.95 -7.89 17.35
CA GLN A 122 -14.54 -6.72 18.12
C GLN A 122 -13.03 -6.54 18.01
N VAL A 123 -12.59 -5.31 17.79
CA VAL A 123 -11.17 -4.95 17.94
C VAL A 123 -10.88 -4.79 19.42
N THR A 124 -10.10 -5.69 20.00
CA THR A 124 -9.86 -5.77 21.44
C THR A 124 -8.69 -4.91 21.89
N SER A 125 -7.68 -4.76 21.04
CA SER A 125 -6.58 -3.85 21.32
C SER A 125 -5.89 -3.37 20.05
N ILE A 126 -5.33 -2.17 20.11
CA ILE A 126 -4.42 -1.61 19.13
C ILE A 126 -3.27 -1.01 19.91
N MET A 127 -2.05 -1.42 19.59
CA MET A 127 -0.86 -0.99 20.32
C MET A 127 0.34 -0.86 19.38
N ASP A 128 1.33 -0.11 19.79
CA ASP A 128 2.65 -0.11 19.18
C ASP A 128 3.42 -1.35 19.66
N PRO A 129 3.85 -2.27 18.77
CA PRO A 129 4.59 -3.45 19.19
C PRO A 129 5.99 -3.14 19.72
N ASP A 130 6.51 -1.97 19.44
CA ASP A 130 7.85 -1.54 19.87
C ASP A 130 7.83 -0.82 21.22
N ASP A 131 6.63 -0.45 21.69
CA ASP A 131 6.45 0.35 22.90
C ASP A 131 5.12 0.00 23.60
N GLU A 132 5.00 -1.23 24.07
CA GLU A 132 3.76 -1.78 24.60
C GLU A 132 3.31 -1.11 25.90
N ASP A 133 4.25 -0.57 26.68
CA ASP A 133 3.97 -0.14 28.08
C ASP A 133 3.66 1.36 28.22
N ASP A 134 3.90 2.20 27.21
CA ASP A 134 3.90 3.66 27.41
C ASP A 134 3.22 4.50 26.31
N THR A 135 2.22 3.95 25.63
CA THR A 135 1.50 4.62 24.52
C THR A 135 0.96 6.00 24.91
N ALA A 136 0.53 6.19 26.16
CA ALA A 136 -0.02 7.47 26.63
C ALA A 136 1.05 8.56 26.78
N VAL A 137 2.25 8.19 27.23
CA VAL A 137 3.41 9.10 27.37
C VAL A 137 3.93 9.47 25.99
N ASN A 138 4.07 8.50 25.11
CA ASN A 138 4.53 8.72 23.74
C ASN A 138 3.58 9.61 22.92
N CYS A 139 2.27 9.51 23.15
CA CYS A 139 1.30 10.39 22.51
C CYS A 139 1.45 11.86 22.87
N ALA A 140 2.04 12.20 24.02
CA ALA A 140 2.34 13.56 24.39
C ALA A 140 3.54 14.14 23.62
N GLU A 141 4.42 13.28 23.09
CA GLU A 141 5.58 13.67 22.30
C GLU A 141 5.20 13.98 20.84
N PRO A 142 5.40 15.21 20.31
CA PRO A 142 5.11 15.55 18.92
C PRO A 142 5.94 14.74 17.91
N SER A 143 7.11 14.28 18.33
CA SER A 143 8.04 13.48 17.51
C SER A 143 7.67 11.99 17.42
N TYR A 144 6.73 11.52 18.23
CA TYR A 144 6.31 10.12 18.20
C TYR A 144 5.70 9.73 16.85
N LYS A 145 6.35 8.85 16.14
CA LYS A 145 5.96 8.37 14.80
C LYS A 145 6.04 6.84 14.76
N PRO A 146 5.03 6.13 15.28
CA PRO A 146 5.02 4.68 15.23
C PRO A 146 5.04 4.20 13.77
N ASP A 147 5.87 3.22 13.48
CA ASP A 147 6.00 2.62 12.15
C ASP A 147 5.28 1.27 12.03
N ARG A 148 4.85 0.71 13.17
CA ARG A 148 4.09 -0.55 13.25
C ARG A 148 2.87 -0.41 14.16
N LEU A 149 1.85 -1.22 13.87
CA LEU A 149 0.69 -1.41 14.72
C LEU A 149 0.45 -2.90 14.93
N ARG A 150 0.22 -3.30 16.15
CA ARG A 150 -0.31 -4.61 16.51
C ARG A 150 -1.79 -4.46 16.81
N ILE A 151 -2.61 -5.18 16.08
CA ILE A 151 -4.07 -5.10 16.16
C ILE A 151 -4.57 -6.48 16.56
N ARG A 152 -5.35 -6.55 17.63
CA ARG A 152 -5.99 -7.78 18.10
C ARG A 152 -7.48 -7.71 17.88
N VAL A 153 -8.02 -8.78 17.31
CA VAL A 153 -9.43 -8.90 16.97
C VAL A 153 -9.97 -10.19 17.53
N THR A 154 -11.12 -10.11 18.18
CA THR A 154 -11.89 -11.27 18.61
C THR A 154 -13.08 -11.44 17.70
N GLY A 155 -13.18 -12.60 17.06
CA GLY A 155 -14.36 -13.04 16.33
C GLY A 155 -15.22 -13.96 17.19
N MET A 156 -16.53 -13.80 17.14
CA MET A 156 -17.50 -14.67 17.79
C MET A 156 -18.43 -15.26 16.76
N GLY A 157 -18.72 -16.54 16.92
CA GLY A 157 -19.68 -17.32 16.18
C GLY A 157 -20.81 -17.87 17.06
N PRO A 158 -21.69 -18.70 16.49
CA PRO A 158 -22.79 -19.36 17.24
C PRO A 158 -22.28 -20.16 18.42
N GLY A 159 -23.13 -20.28 19.45
CA GLY A 159 -22.77 -21.06 20.64
C GLY A 159 -21.64 -20.45 21.50
N ASN A 160 -21.36 -19.17 21.33
CA ASN A 160 -20.24 -18.47 21.96
C ASN A 160 -18.86 -19.00 21.55
N SER A 161 -18.74 -19.64 20.39
CA SER A 161 -17.42 -19.97 19.83
C SER A 161 -16.64 -18.68 19.61
N GLN A 162 -15.37 -18.68 19.97
CA GLN A 162 -14.52 -17.50 19.94
C GLN A 162 -13.19 -17.85 19.27
N LYS A 163 -12.69 -16.92 18.42
CA LYS A 163 -11.36 -16.94 17.84
C LYS A 163 -10.71 -15.60 18.00
N ASN A 164 -9.46 -15.63 18.41
CA ASN A 164 -8.65 -14.44 18.56
C ASN A 164 -7.58 -14.41 17.49
N MET A 165 -7.49 -13.28 16.79
CA MET A 165 -6.49 -13.06 15.77
C MET A 165 -5.68 -11.79 16.06
N GLU A 166 -4.41 -11.87 15.77
CA GLU A 166 -3.49 -10.76 15.87
C GLU A 166 -2.91 -10.45 14.49
N MET A 167 -2.89 -9.19 14.14
CA MET A 167 -2.29 -8.68 12.91
C MET A 167 -1.23 -7.63 13.26
N VAL A 168 -0.08 -7.74 12.62
CA VAL A 168 0.93 -6.67 12.64
C VAL A 168 0.94 -5.98 11.29
N VAL A 169 0.70 -4.69 11.31
CA VAL A 169 0.74 -3.81 10.14
C VAL A 169 1.92 -2.88 10.29
N ALA A 170 2.72 -2.76 9.25
CA ALA A 170 3.80 -1.78 9.18
C ALA A 170 3.54 -0.75 8.07
N ARG A 171 4.11 0.43 8.19
CA ARG A 171 4.17 1.36 7.07
C ARG A 171 5.01 0.73 5.96
N TYR A 172 4.52 0.81 4.74
CA TYR A 172 5.33 0.50 3.58
C TYR A 172 6.14 1.73 3.23
N THR A 173 7.44 1.68 3.49
CA THR A 173 8.36 2.74 3.12
C THR A 173 8.79 2.53 1.67
N LEU A 174 8.61 3.55 0.85
CA LEU A 174 9.10 3.54 -0.52
C LEU A 174 10.63 3.63 -0.50
N GLU A 175 11.30 2.61 -1.04
CA GLU A 175 12.76 2.57 -1.07
C GLU A 175 13.27 3.20 -2.38
N TYR A 176 13.58 4.47 -2.31
CA TYR A 176 14.34 5.17 -3.34
C TYR A 176 15.38 6.09 -2.70
N PRO A 177 16.66 5.94 -3.04
CA PRO A 177 17.70 6.82 -2.55
C PRO A 177 17.57 8.19 -3.20
N VAL A 178 17.73 9.26 -2.43
CA VAL A 178 17.80 10.63 -2.92
C VAL A 178 19.27 11.05 -2.85
N ASN A 179 19.92 11.16 -4.02
CA ASN A 179 21.34 11.43 -4.15
C ASN A 179 21.62 12.84 -4.68
N ALA A 180 20.59 13.52 -5.18
CA ALA A 180 20.59 14.90 -5.61
C ALA A 180 19.20 15.49 -5.43
N VAL A 181 19.09 16.81 -5.43
CA VAL A 181 17.80 17.48 -5.34
C VAL A 181 16.97 17.23 -6.61
N VAL A 182 17.60 17.33 -7.78
CA VAL A 182 16.99 17.00 -9.06
C VAL A 182 17.86 15.99 -9.80
N THR A 183 17.26 14.86 -10.20
CA THR A 183 17.93 13.79 -10.94
C THR A 183 17.38 13.68 -12.35
N LEU A 184 18.26 13.76 -13.35
CA LEU A 184 17.95 13.86 -14.79
C LEU A 184 18.77 12.81 -15.58
N PRO A 185 18.39 11.51 -15.55
CA PRO A 185 19.11 10.51 -16.33
C PRO A 185 18.89 10.75 -17.84
N ASN A 186 19.96 10.64 -18.61
CA ASN A 186 19.96 10.72 -20.06
C ASN A 186 21.10 9.88 -20.65
N ASP A 187 20.74 8.86 -21.41
CA ASP A 187 21.67 7.95 -22.05
C ASP A 187 21.56 8.00 -23.57
N SER A 188 20.78 8.96 -24.11
CA SER A 188 20.45 9.01 -25.56
C SER A 188 21.57 9.58 -26.43
N GLY A 189 22.58 10.19 -25.83
CA GLY A 189 23.59 10.95 -26.55
C GLY A 189 23.11 12.30 -27.10
N ASN A 190 21.85 12.65 -26.93
CA ASN A 190 21.30 13.96 -27.29
C ASN A 190 21.34 14.86 -26.05
N ALA A 191 21.64 16.13 -26.23
CA ALA A 191 21.62 17.10 -25.15
C ALA A 191 20.18 17.29 -24.62
N MET A 192 20.02 17.34 -23.29
CA MET A 192 18.74 17.67 -22.69
C MET A 192 18.43 19.18 -22.86
N THR A 193 17.16 19.54 -22.80
CA THR A 193 16.75 20.92 -22.67
C THR A 193 16.81 21.30 -21.19
N PHE A 194 17.74 22.19 -20.83
CA PHE A 194 17.90 22.65 -19.46
C PHE A 194 17.95 24.18 -19.44
N ALA A 195 16.94 24.80 -18.80
CA ALA A 195 16.82 26.24 -18.71
C ALA A 195 16.26 26.65 -17.34
N LEU A 196 17.00 27.46 -16.59
CA LEU A 196 16.59 27.91 -15.26
C LEU A 196 16.05 29.36 -15.26
N GLY A 197 16.06 30.02 -16.41
CA GLY A 197 15.52 31.37 -16.61
C GLY A 197 16.48 32.52 -16.26
N GLY A 198 16.08 33.71 -16.67
CA GLY A 198 16.83 34.96 -16.49
C GLY A 198 16.61 35.60 -15.12
N SER A 199 16.34 36.88 -15.06
CA SER A 199 16.32 37.72 -13.84
C SER A 199 15.29 37.34 -12.75
N ASN A 200 14.36 36.40 -13.00
CA ASN A 200 13.41 35.85 -12.01
C ASN A 200 13.63 34.36 -11.92
N VAL A 201 14.46 33.94 -11.02
CA VAL A 201 15.21 32.69 -11.09
C VAL A 201 14.57 31.56 -10.29
N THR A 202 14.56 30.36 -10.88
CA THR A 202 14.45 29.12 -10.08
C THR A 202 15.77 28.92 -9.34
N SER A 203 15.75 28.96 -8.03
CA SER A 203 16.88 28.55 -7.19
C SER A 203 16.79 27.05 -6.88
N THR A 204 17.92 26.36 -6.93
CA THR A 204 18.01 24.95 -6.49
C THR A 204 19.06 24.84 -5.39
N SER A 205 18.66 24.28 -4.26
CA SER A 205 19.56 24.18 -3.10
C SER A 205 19.62 22.76 -2.57
N GLY A 206 20.84 22.24 -2.49
CA GLY A 206 21.12 20.94 -1.84
C GLY A 206 21.25 21.02 -0.32
N VAL A 207 21.21 22.23 0.26
CA VAL A 207 21.22 22.39 1.71
C VAL A 207 19.90 21.95 2.31
N ASP A 208 19.95 21.08 3.29
CA ASP A 208 18.73 20.56 3.93
C ASP A 208 17.95 21.65 4.65
N ALA A 209 16.73 21.92 4.18
CA ALA A 209 15.80 22.89 4.77
C ALA A 209 15.35 22.50 6.19
N SER A 210 15.35 21.21 6.53
CA SER A 210 15.01 20.73 7.87
C SER A 210 16.16 20.85 8.87
N GLY A 211 17.39 21.01 8.37
CA GLY A 211 18.60 21.09 9.19
C GLY A 211 19.05 19.77 9.83
N ALA A 212 18.32 18.67 9.58
CA ALA A 212 18.59 17.36 10.18
C ALA A 212 19.46 16.45 9.28
N GLY A 213 19.44 16.71 7.97
CA GLY A 213 20.18 15.95 6.96
C GLY A 213 21.47 16.64 6.54
N GLY A 214 22.25 15.94 5.72
CA GLY A 214 23.44 16.48 5.09
C GLY A 214 23.09 17.40 3.91
N THR A 215 24.14 17.83 3.20
CA THR A 215 23.99 18.58 1.95
C THR A 215 24.09 17.61 0.78
N LEU A 216 23.22 17.76 -0.22
CA LEU A 216 23.22 16.99 -1.45
C LEU A 216 23.67 17.84 -2.64
N PRO A 217 24.16 17.24 -3.74
CA PRO A 217 24.25 17.90 -5.02
C PRO A 217 22.91 18.47 -5.45
N ALA A 218 22.91 19.66 -6.06
CA ALA A 218 21.69 20.23 -6.60
C ALA A 218 21.13 19.39 -7.76
N TYR A 219 22.03 18.90 -8.62
CA TYR A 219 21.64 18.13 -9.81
C TYR A 219 22.47 16.85 -9.94
N ALA A 220 21.84 15.77 -10.42
CA ALA A 220 22.48 14.57 -10.93
C ALA A 220 22.09 14.41 -12.40
N VAL A 221 23.07 14.38 -13.30
CA VAL A 221 22.87 14.37 -14.75
C VAL A 221 23.72 13.30 -15.43
N GLY A 222 23.37 12.92 -16.66
CA GLY A 222 24.20 12.09 -17.52
C GLY A 222 25.50 12.77 -17.94
N ALA A 223 26.52 11.99 -18.30
CA ALA A 223 27.83 12.52 -18.68
C ALA A 223 27.77 13.48 -19.90
N GLY A 224 26.87 13.19 -20.85
CA GLY A 224 26.70 14.01 -22.05
C GLY A 224 26.09 15.38 -21.79
N ASP A 225 25.42 15.53 -20.63
CA ASP A 225 24.69 16.76 -20.31
C ASP A 225 25.45 17.66 -19.33
N TYR A 226 26.58 17.21 -18.84
CA TYR A 226 27.33 17.96 -17.82
C TYR A 226 27.67 19.38 -18.28
N ASN A 227 28.21 19.55 -19.47
CA ASN A 227 28.59 20.89 -19.97
C ASN A 227 27.37 21.80 -20.12
N THR A 228 26.26 21.27 -20.65
CA THR A 228 25.02 22.04 -20.81
C THR A 228 24.46 22.50 -19.48
N THR A 229 24.41 21.57 -18.51
CA THR A 229 23.91 21.88 -17.16
C THR A 229 24.84 22.81 -16.41
N ASN A 230 26.15 22.57 -16.49
CA ASN A 230 27.13 23.38 -15.78
C ASN A 230 27.18 24.80 -16.29
N ASN A 231 27.13 25.00 -17.62
CA ASN A 231 27.10 26.35 -18.22
C ASN A 231 25.88 27.15 -17.75
N VAL A 232 24.72 26.49 -17.59
CA VAL A 232 23.51 27.16 -17.09
C VAL A 232 23.59 27.45 -15.59
N ILE A 233 24.19 26.52 -14.81
CA ILE A 233 24.34 26.65 -13.35
C ILE A 233 25.38 27.70 -12.98
N ASP A 234 26.51 27.72 -13.64
CA ASP A 234 27.58 28.69 -13.36
C ASP A 234 27.16 30.11 -13.72
N GLY A 235 26.10 30.26 -14.55
CA GLY A 235 25.53 31.54 -14.94
C GLY A 235 26.52 32.46 -15.63
N CYS A 236 27.66 31.91 -16.02
CA CYS A 236 28.74 32.58 -16.69
C CYS A 236 28.92 31.95 -18.06
N GLU A 237 28.83 32.78 -19.10
CA GLU A 237 29.36 32.39 -20.38
C GLU A 237 30.86 32.05 -20.25
N PRO A 238 31.39 31.15 -21.10
CA PRO A 238 32.80 30.78 -21.04
C PRO A 238 33.80 31.96 -21.08
N ASP A 239 33.33 33.14 -21.52
CA ASP A 239 34.08 34.38 -21.59
C ASP A 239 33.96 35.26 -20.33
N GLY A 240 33.26 34.76 -19.27
CA GLY A 240 33.04 35.51 -18.04
C GLY A 240 31.96 36.59 -18.12
N SER A 241 31.24 36.71 -19.24
CA SER A 241 30.11 37.63 -19.38
C SER A 241 28.86 37.06 -18.74
N ASN A 242 27.97 37.91 -18.22
CA ASN A 242 26.69 37.55 -17.58
C ASN A 242 26.74 36.77 -16.24
N CYS A 243 27.81 36.84 -15.53
CA CYS A 243 27.89 36.25 -14.16
C CYS A 243 26.99 36.93 -13.11
N GLY A 244 26.21 37.95 -13.48
CA GLY A 244 25.44 38.75 -12.53
C GLY A 244 24.04 38.24 -12.21
N ASN A 245 23.51 37.26 -12.94
CA ASN A 245 22.13 36.77 -12.82
C ASN A 245 22.05 35.23 -12.94
N GLY A 246 23.16 34.56 -12.68
CA GLY A 246 23.15 33.10 -12.69
C GLY A 246 22.15 32.52 -11.69
N PRO A 247 21.58 31.36 -11.99
CA PRO A 247 20.64 30.73 -11.09
C PRO A 247 21.30 30.53 -9.72
N ASN A 248 20.58 30.89 -8.66
CA ASN A 248 21.03 30.64 -7.29
C ASN A 248 21.05 29.14 -7.04
N VAL A 249 22.13 28.49 -7.43
CA VAL A 249 22.40 27.11 -7.08
C VAL A 249 23.28 27.11 -5.85
N THR A 250 22.73 26.68 -4.74
CA THR A 250 23.49 26.49 -3.51
C THR A 250 23.75 25.01 -3.37
N PRO A 251 24.94 24.55 -3.71
CA PRO A 251 25.25 23.14 -3.72
C PRO A 251 25.79 22.67 -2.38
N GLY A 252 25.63 21.34 -2.17
CA GLY A 252 26.74 20.57 -1.65
C GLY A 252 27.84 20.49 -2.70
N ASP A 253 29.03 20.17 -2.32
CA ASP A 253 30.12 19.94 -3.26
C ASP A 253 30.13 18.45 -3.66
N PRO A 254 29.97 18.09 -4.95
CA PRO A 254 29.80 18.97 -6.11
C PRO A 254 28.35 19.45 -6.31
N SER A 255 28.17 20.63 -6.93
CA SER A 255 26.82 21.15 -7.28
C SER A 255 26.10 20.30 -8.32
N VAL A 256 26.87 19.63 -9.17
CA VAL A 256 26.37 18.70 -10.19
C VAL A 256 27.10 17.37 -10.05
N LEU A 257 26.34 16.30 -9.89
CA LEU A 257 26.85 14.94 -9.85
C LEU A 257 26.70 14.31 -11.25
N VAL A 258 27.82 13.97 -11.87
CA VAL A 258 27.82 13.35 -13.20
C VAL A 258 27.93 11.85 -13.06
N ASN A 259 27.03 11.11 -13.72
CA ASN A 259 26.94 9.65 -13.63
C ASN A 259 26.88 9.09 -12.21
N GLY A 260 26.54 9.93 -11.25
CA GLY A 260 26.60 9.55 -9.85
C GLY A 260 25.33 8.86 -9.42
N ASN A 261 25.51 7.74 -8.72
CA ASN A 261 24.55 7.07 -7.85
C ASN A 261 23.08 7.20 -8.30
N THR A 262 22.85 6.95 -9.59
CA THR A 262 21.48 6.91 -10.11
C THR A 262 20.68 5.89 -9.29
N PRO A 263 19.52 6.24 -8.75
CA PRO A 263 18.68 5.32 -8.01
C PRO A 263 18.48 4.01 -8.75
N SER A 264 18.39 2.91 -8.04
CA SER A 264 18.30 1.56 -8.65
C SER A 264 17.20 1.47 -9.71
N PHE A 265 16.07 2.13 -9.49
CA PHE A 265 14.94 2.17 -10.44
C PHE A 265 15.20 3.04 -11.68
N LEU A 266 16.20 3.92 -11.66
CA LEU A 266 16.61 4.76 -12.80
C LEU A 266 17.94 4.32 -13.43
N GLN A 267 18.44 3.12 -13.13
CA GLN A 267 19.66 2.59 -13.76
C GLN A 267 19.41 2.04 -15.17
N SER A 268 18.17 1.77 -15.54
CA SER A 268 17.74 1.42 -16.89
C SER A 268 16.26 1.70 -17.09
N VAL A 269 15.85 1.90 -18.32
CA VAL A 269 14.43 2.09 -18.69
C VAL A 269 13.58 0.89 -18.27
N GLU A 270 14.12 -0.32 -18.39
CA GLU A 270 13.41 -1.53 -17.94
C GLU A 270 13.13 -1.51 -16.42
N LYS A 271 14.12 -1.12 -15.61
CA LYS A 271 13.94 -0.97 -14.16
C LYS A 271 12.93 0.14 -13.83
N ALA A 272 12.95 1.25 -14.58
CA ALA A 272 11.97 2.33 -14.41
C ALA A 272 10.54 1.88 -14.74
N ARG A 273 10.37 1.11 -15.81
CA ARG A 273 9.09 0.50 -16.16
C ARG A 273 8.61 -0.50 -15.11
N LEU A 274 9.50 -1.35 -14.61
CA LEU A 274 9.19 -2.30 -13.54
C LEU A 274 8.78 -1.57 -12.25
N PHE A 275 9.47 -0.51 -11.89
CA PHE A 275 9.14 0.34 -10.76
C PHE A 275 7.75 0.97 -10.89
N LEU A 276 7.39 1.47 -12.07
CA LEU A 276 6.08 2.09 -12.31
C LEU A 276 4.97 1.06 -12.49
N TYR A 277 5.17 0.09 -13.40
CA TYR A 277 4.10 -0.75 -13.95
C TYR A 277 4.24 -2.23 -13.61
N GLY A 278 5.28 -2.62 -12.87
CA GLY A 278 5.47 -4.00 -12.45
C GLY A 278 4.35 -4.53 -11.55
N PRO A 279 4.32 -5.82 -11.24
CA PRO A 279 3.30 -6.42 -10.36
C PRO A 279 3.21 -5.74 -8.99
N GLU A 280 4.34 -5.33 -8.44
CA GLU A 280 4.45 -4.56 -7.19
C GLU A 280 4.77 -3.08 -7.46
N GLY A 281 4.48 -2.61 -8.68
CA GLY A 281 4.82 -1.26 -9.11
C GLY A 281 3.95 -0.17 -8.48
N MET A 282 4.43 1.05 -8.65
CA MET A 282 3.81 2.24 -8.05
C MET A 282 2.38 2.47 -8.52
N MET A 283 2.06 2.14 -9.77
CA MET A 283 0.70 2.25 -10.29
C MET A 283 -0.28 1.35 -9.51
N ASN A 284 0.07 0.08 -9.29
CA ASN A 284 -0.76 -0.84 -8.53
C ASN A 284 -0.90 -0.41 -7.06
N SER A 285 0.17 0.12 -6.47
CA SER A 285 0.12 0.71 -5.13
C SER A 285 -0.84 1.90 -5.07
N ALA A 286 -0.84 2.77 -6.08
CA ALA A 286 -1.77 3.89 -6.18
C ALA A 286 -3.22 3.44 -6.37
N ILE A 287 -3.47 2.45 -7.22
CA ILE A 287 -4.81 1.87 -7.43
C ILE A 287 -5.36 1.32 -6.11
N ASN A 288 -4.55 0.55 -5.39
CA ASN A 288 -4.93 -0.03 -4.09
C ASN A 288 -5.25 1.02 -3.02
N GLN A 289 -4.65 2.21 -3.13
CA GLN A 289 -4.90 3.33 -2.24
C GLN A 289 -6.00 4.28 -2.73
N GLY A 290 -6.62 4.02 -3.89
CA GLY A 290 -7.58 4.93 -4.51
C GLY A 290 -6.96 6.27 -4.95
N ARG A 291 -5.65 6.27 -5.26
CA ARG A 291 -4.86 7.46 -5.60
C ARG A 291 -4.22 7.41 -6.99
N TYR A 292 -4.78 6.58 -7.85
CA TYR A 292 -4.44 6.52 -9.27
C TYR A 292 -5.42 7.37 -10.07
N PHE A 293 -4.89 8.29 -10.88
CA PHE A 293 -5.66 9.21 -11.71
C PHE A 293 -5.12 9.20 -13.14
N THR A 294 -6.01 9.24 -14.11
CA THR A 294 -5.67 9.40 -15.53
C THR A 294 -5.64 10.85 -15.99
N SER A 295 -5.94 11.78 -15.08
CA SER A 295 -5.96 13.22 -15.33
C SER A 295 -5.43 13.96 -14.11
N GLY A 296 -4.58 14.95 -14.33
CA GLY A 296 -4.09 15.83 -13.27
C GLY A 296 -5.20 16.64 -12.60
N ALA A 297 -6.23 17.02 -13.35
CA ALA A 297 -7.39 17.74 -12.80
C ALA A 297 -8.15 16.87 -11.79
N ASP A 298 -8.33 15.57 -12.07
CA ASP A 298 -9.01 14.65 -11.15
C ASP A 298 -8.19 14.43 -9.87
N ALA A 299 -6.87 14.41 -9.97
CA ALA A 299 -5.98 14.32 -8.81
C ALA A 299 -6.13 15.56 -7.90
N ILE A 300 -6.12 16.75 -8.47
CA ILE A 300 -6.28 18.01 -7.73
C ILE A 300 -7.66 18.12 -7.08
N ASN A 301 -8.71 17.73 -7.80
CA ASN A 301 -10.11 17.83 -7.35
C ASN A 301 -10.54 16.64 -6.49
N SER A 302 -9.69 15.65 -6.26
CA SER A 302 -10.03 14.51 -5.38
C SER A 302 -10.23 14.96 -3.94
N ALA A 303 -10.95 14.16 -3.14
CA ALA A 303 -11.30 14.48 -1.75
C ALA A 303 -10.06 14.81 -0.87
N ALA A 304 -8.94 14.13 -1.10
CA ALA A 304 -7.69 14.41 -0.42
C ALA A 304 -6.81 15.44 -1.16
N GLY A 305 -7.25 15.91 -2.34
CA GLY A 305 -6.48 16.77 -3.21
C GLY A 305 -5.08 16.20 -3.46
N LEU A 306 -4.07 17.05 -3.39
CA LEU A 306 -2.66 16.65 -3.41
C LEU A 306 -2.04 16.47 -2.01
N GLY A 307 -2.88 16.30 -0.99
CA GLY A 307 -2.42 16.00 0.37
C GLY A 307 -2.06 17.20 1.24
N ALA A 308 -2.42 18.42 0.85
CA ALA A 308 -2.07 19.62 1.60
C ALA A 308 -2.50 19.59 3.09
N SER A 309 -3.63 18.96 3.37
CA SER A 309 -4.20 18.85 4.71
C SER A 309 -3.78 17.59 5.47
N ASN A 310 -2.99 16.72 4.84
CA ASN A 310 -2.57 15.46 5.46
C ASN A 310 -1.12 15.56 5.95
N PRO A 311 -0.86 15.66 7.27
CA PRO A 311 0.49 15.85 7.80
C PRO A 311 1.48 14.73 7.43
N ASP A 312 0.98 13.54 7.10
CA ASP A 312 1.82 12.41 6.65
C ASP A 312 1.98 12.37 5.13
N GLY A 313 1.43 13.35 4.41
CA GLY A 313 1.44 13.36 2.96
C GLY A 313 0.52 12.31 2.33
N VAL A 314 0.50 12.28 1.01
CA VAL A 314 -0.24 11.28 0.23
C VAL A 314 0.63 10.72 -0.88
N PHE A 315 0.35 9.50 -1.27
CA PHE A 315 0.89 8.92 -2.49
C PHE A 315 -0.09 9.21 -3.64
N THR A 316 0.35 9.90 -4.67
CA THR A 316 -0.49 10.24 -5.84
C THR A 316 0.21 9.82 -7.12
N PHE A 317 -0.49 9.07 -7.96
CA PHE A 317 -0.03 8.66 -9.28
C PHE A 317 -0.97 9.25 -10.34
N VAL A 318 -0.40 10.07 -11.24
CA VAL A 318 -1.09 10.67 -12.39
C VAL A 318 -0.54 10.05 -13.67
N ASP A 319 -1.34 9.20 -14.33
CA ASP A 319 -0.99 8.60 -15.62
C ASP A 319 -1.39 9.57 -16.75
N GLY A 320 -0.68 10.65 -16.87
CA GLY A 320 -0.91 11.75 -17.80
C GLY A 320 -0.26 13.04 -17.33
N ASP A 321 -0.66 14.15 -17.93
CA ASP A 321 -0.15 15.47 -17.60
C ASP A 321 -0.72 16.03 -16.30
N LEU A 322 0.10 16.80 -15.58
CA LEU A 322 -0.34 17.55 -14.41
C LEU A 322 0.11 19.01 -14.52
N THR A 323 -0.85 19.92 -14.36
CA THR A 323 -0.57 21.34 -14.20
C THR A 323 -0.75 21.74 -12.73
N LEU A 324 0.33 22.14 -12.09
CA LEU A 324 0.30 22.83 -10.80
C LEU A 324 0.16 24.33 -11.09
N GLY A 325 -1.07 24.83 -11.12
CA GLY A 325 -1.44 26.09 -11.72
C GLY A 325 -2.29 27.00 -10.86
N PRO A 326 -3.04 27.91 -11.48
CA PRO A 326 -3.75 28.97 -10.80
C PRO A 326 -4.70 28.41 -9.73
N GLY A 327 -4.67 28.98 -8.53
CA GLY A 327 -5.40 28.50 -7.37
C GLY A 327 -4.50 28.06 -6.23
N ASN A 328 -3.18 28.24 -6.35
CA ASN A 328 -2.18 27.92 -5.32
C ASN A 328 -2.22 26.47 -4.83
N PRO A 329 -2.15 25.47 -5.73
CA PRO A 329 -2.17 24.09 -5.30
C PRO A 329 -0.99 23.82 -4.37
N THR A 330 -1.31 23.33 -3.20
CA THR A 330 -0.33 22.85 -2.21
C THR A 330 -0.47 21.35 -2.10
N GLY A 331 0.64 20.65 -2.06
CA GLY A 331 0.65 19.22 -1.92
C GLY A 331 1.81 18.72 -1.09
N GLN A 332 1.70 17.46 -0.64
CA GLN A 332 2.79 16.81 0.06
C GLN A 332 2.74 15.28 -0.03
N GLY A 333 3.91 14.68 0.05
CA GLY A 333 4.10 13.24 -0.09
C GLY A 333 4.85 12.87 -1.36
N THR A 334 4.49 11.75 -1.98
CA THR A 334 5.07 11.29 -3.25
C THR A 334 4.07 11.51 -4.38
N LEU A 335 4.52 12.23 -5.40
CA LEU A 335 3.77 12.49 -6.62
C LEU A 335 4.50 11.87 -7.81
N ILE A 336 3.85 10.95 -8.51
CA ILE A 336 4.35 10.34 -9.74
C ILE A 336 3.48 10.83 -10.91
N ILE A 337 4.13 11.28 -11.96
CA ILE A 337 3.51 11.81 -13.18
C ILE A 337 4.15 11.12 -14.37
N THR A 338 3.36 10.55 -15.27
CA THR A 338 3.89 9.88 -16.47
C THR A 338 3.89 10.78 -17.71
N GLY A 339 3.11 11.84 -17.70
CA GLY A 339 3.08 12.89 -18.70
C GLY A 339 3.99 14.07 -18.38
N ASN A 340 3.55 15.26 -18.76
CA ASN A 340 4.25 16.53 -18.54
C ASN A 340 3.87 17.11 -17.18
N LEU A 341 4.84 17.63 -16.45
CA LEU A 341 4.60 18.49 -15.30
C LEU A 341 4.69 19.95 -15.73
N ILE A 342 3.59 20.66 -15.63
CA ILE A 342 3.51 22.09 -15.94
C ILE A 342 3.38 22.86 -14.62
N LEU A 343 4.34 23.73 -14.36
CA LEU A 343 4.38 24.61 -13.21
C LEU A 343 3.86 25.99 -13.61
N ASP A 344 2.63 26.34 -13.22
CA ASP A 344 1.99 27.59 -13.58
C ASP A 344 1.49 28.32 -12.33
N GLY A 345 1.82 29.61 -12.20
CA GLY A 345 1.42 30.40 -11.03
C GLY A 345 2.12 30.02 -9.73
N ASN A 346 1.41 30.16 -8.62
CA ASN A 346 1.92 29.82 -7.29
C ASN A 346 1.61 28.35 -6.96
N PHE A 347 2.59 27.63 -6.46
CA PHE A 347 2.41 26.25 -5.98
C PHE A 347 3.40 25.95 -4.83
N ASN A 348 3.06 24.98 -3.99
CA ASN A 348 3.97 24.51 -2.97
C ASN A 348 3.89 22.97 -2.89
N TRP A 349 5.06 22.33 -2.80
CA TRP A 349 5.16 20.90 -2.64
C TRP A 349 6.14 20.54 -1.54
N ASN A 350 5.73 19.63 -0.63
CA ASN A 350 6.61 19.02 0.36
C ASN A 350 6.73 17.51 0.06
N GLY A 351 7.92 17.05 -0.31
CA GLY A 351 8.13 15.63 -0.59
C GLY A 351 8.86 15.38 -1.90
N VAL A 352 8.49 14.28 -2.57
CA VAL A 352 9.16 13.84 -3.78
C VAL A 352 8.24 13.91 -4.97
N ILE A 353 8.71 14.53 -6.05
CA ILE A 353 8.06 14.57 -7.35
C ILE A 353 8.84 13.69 -8.33
N MET A 354 8.16 12.79 -9.02
CA MET A 354 8.74 11.93 -10.04
C MET A 354 8.00 12.12 -11.37
N VAL A 355 8.67 12.72 -12.35
CA VAL A 355 8.16 12.86 -13.72
C VAL A 355 8.81 11.78 -14.57
N LEU A 356 8.14 10.62 -14.69
CA LEU A 356 8.72 9.39 -15.24
C LEU A 356 7.90 8.90 -16.42
N GLY A 357 8.34 9.24 -17.62
CA GLY A 357 7.64 8.93 -18.88
C GLY A 357 7.96 9.95 -19.95
N GLU A 358 7.14 10.98 -20.13
CA GLU A 358 7.47 12.08 -21.05
C GLU A 358 8.69 12.89 -20.60
N GLY A 359 8.98 12.91 -19.30
CA GLY A 359 10.18 13.52 -18.75
C GLY A 359 10.30 15.02 -19.02
N ASN A 360 9.18 15.73 -19.00
CA ASN A 360 9.15 17.17 -19.23
C ASN A 360 8.65 17.89 -17.99
N VAL A 361 9.46 18.82 -17.49
CA VAL A 361 9.10 19.80 -16.48
C VAL A 361 9.15 21.15 -17.13
N LEU A 362 8.03 21.82 -17.23
CA LEU A 362 7.87 23.09 -17.94
C LEU A 362 7.28 24.13 -16.98
N ARG A 363 7.86 25.32 -16.95
CA ARG A 363 7.25 26.44 -16.27
C ARG A 363 6.59 27.36 -17.29
N SER A 364 5.28 27.53 -17.17
CA SER A 364 4.51 28.48 -17.96
C SER A 364 3.93 29.55 -17.02
N GLY A 365 4.10 30.79 -17.32
CA GLY A 365 3.53 31.89 -16.52
C GLY A 365 4.40 32.35 -15.34
N GLY A 366 3.89 33.39 -14.66
CA GLY A 366 4.50 34.03 -13.51
C GLY A 366 3.96 33.46 -12.18
N GLY A 367 4.66 33.70 -11.10
CA GLY A 367 4.24 33.31 -9.76
C GLY A 367 5.41 32.84 -8.91
N HIS A 368 5.08 32.41 -7.68
CA HIS A 368 6.07 31.87 -6.74
C HIS A 368 5.78 30.40 -6.51
N GLY A 369 6.81 29.55 -6.61
CA GLY A 369 6.66 28.12 -6.38
C GLY A 369 7.77 27.59 -5.48
N ASN A 370 7.43 26.75 -4.52
CA ASN A 370 8.41 26.09 -3.66
C ASN A 370 8.22 24.59 -3.70
N ILE A 371 9.34 23.87 -3.88
CA ILE A 371 9.42 22.42 -3.74
C ILE A 371 10.44 22.13 -2.65
N TYR A 372 10.00 21.57 -1.55
CA TYR A 372 10.86 21.09 -0.48
C TYR A 372 10.95 19.56 -0.53
N GLY A 373 12.12 19.03 -0.86
CA GLY A 373 12.34 17.59 -0.99
C GLY A 373 13.28 17.21 -2.13
N ALA A 374 12.77 16.44 -3.11
CA ALA A 374 13.55 16.02 -4.27
C ALA A 374 12.68 15.80 -5.51
N MET A 375 13.32 15.83 -6.69
CA MET A 375 12.68 15.60 -7.97
C MET A 375 13.47 14.62 -8.83
N TYR A 376 12.75 13.72 -9.52
CA TYR A 376 13.28 12.84 -10.54
C TYR A 376 12.57 13.12 -11.86
N VAL A 377 13.32 13.34 -12.93
CA VAL A 377 12.76 13.63 -14.26
C VAL A 377 13.45 12.73 -15.28
N ALA A 378 12.72 11.72 -15.78
CA ALA A 378 13.26 10.74 -16.72
C ALA A 378 12.33 10.53 -17.89
N LYS A 379 12.89 10.61 -19.11
CA LYS A 379 12.16 10.45 -20.37
C LYS A 379 12.34 9.06 -20.95
N PHE A 380 11.24 8.33 -21.08
CA PHE A 380 11.19 7.01 -21.70
C PHE A 380 9.78 6.60 -22.07
N ALA A 381 9.62 5.70 -23.05
CA ALA A 381 8.30 5.20 -23.43
C ALA A 381 7.73 4.25 -22.37
N LYS A 382 6.41 4.28 -22.16
CA LYS A 382 5.68 3.38 -21.25
C LYS A 382 5.86 1.90 -21.62
N VAL A 383 5.86 1.63 -22.93
CA VAL A 383 6.10 0.31 -23.50
C VAL A 383 7.21 0.43 -24.54
N GLY A 384 8.15 -0.50 -24.55
CA GLY A 384 9.25 -0.47 -25.49
C GLY A 384 10.09 -1.73 -25.44
N LEU A 385 11.19 -1.72 -26.17
CA LEU A 385 12.13 -2.84 -26.24
C LEU A 385 13.09 -2.82 -25.04
N SER A 386 13.69 -3.94 -24.73
CA SER A 386 14.68 -4.07 -23.64
C SER A 386 15.97 -3.26 -23.87
N SER A 387 16.19 -2.82 -25.11
CA SER A 387 17.33 -1.99 -25.51
C SER A 387 17.07 -0.47 -25.42
N ASP A 388 15.88 -0.06 -24.94
CA ASP A 388 15.57 1.35 -24.78
C ASP A 388 16.52 2.01 -23.77
N VAL A 389 16.90 3.24 -24.08
CA VAL A 389 17.71 4.10 -23.21
C VAL A 389 16.90 5.29 -22.77
N PHE A 390 17.30 5.91 -21.64
CA PHE A 390 16.71 7.17 -21.24
C PHE A 390 16.98 8.24 -22.30
N GLN A 391 15.90 8.89 -22.75
CA GLN A 391 15.95 9.97 -23.69
C GLN A 391 16.29 11.29 -22.98
N ALA A 392 16.68 12.29 -23.75
CA ALA A 392 16.96 13.62 -23.22
C ALA A 392 15.70 14.25 -22.59
N PRO A 393 15.65 14.49 -21.27
CA PRO A 393 14.51 15.13 -20.62
C PRO A 393 14.49 16.63 -20.93
N THR A 394 13.36 17.27 -20.61
CA THR A 394 13.21 18.72 -20.63
C THR A 394 13.02 19.22 -19.20
N PHE A 395 13.92 20.07 -18.74
CA PHE A 395 13.80 20.77 -17.47
C PHE A 395 13.90 22.28 -17.75
N ASP A 396 12.77 22.88 -18.08
CA ASP A 396 12.67 24.30 -18.43
C ASP A 396 11.83 25.04 -17.39
N THR A 397 12.50 25.72 -16.50
CA THR A 397 11.90 26.58 -15.49
C THR A 397 12.13 28.05 -15.77
N SER A 398 12.40 28.42 -17.05
CA SER A 398 12.69 29.75 -17.49
C SER A 398 11.49 30.72 -17.53
N GLY A 399 10.28 30.23 -17.27
CA GLY A 399 9.07 31.04 -17.14
C GLY A 399 9.21 32.18 -16.12
N GLY A 400 8.32 33.19 -16.20
CA GLY A 400 8.34 34.32 -15.26
C GLY A 400 8.10 33.91 -13.81
N GLY A 401 8.54 34.71 -12.85
CA GLY A 401 8.37 34.49 -11.42
C GLY A 401 9.54 33.79 -10.73
N THR A 402 9.44 33.61 -9.42
CA THR A 402 10.50 32.98 -8.60
C THR A 402 10.07 31.60 -8.13
N SER A 403 10.98 30.62 -8.20
CA SER A 403 10.77 29.30 -7.66
C SER A 403 11.96 28.85 -6.83
N ASN A 404 11.69 28.02 -5.83
CA ASN A 404 12.72 27.42 -5.04
C ASN A 404 12.53 25.89 -5.02
N ILE A 405 13.58 25.15 -5.38
CA ILE A 405 13.65 23.69 -5.22
C ILE A 405 14.73 23.43 -4.21
N GLN A 406 14.35 23.04 -3.02
CA GLN A 406 15.27 22.85 -1.91
C GLN A 406 15.18 21.46 -1.34
N TYR A 407 16.34 20.82 -1.12
CA TYR A 407 16.38 19.57 -0.39
C TYR A 407 15.77 19.72 1.01
N SER A 408 15.00 18.74 1.40
CA SER A 408 14.48 18.58 2.76
C SER A 408 14.41 17.11 3.11
N SER A 409 15.29 16.67 4.00
CA SER A 409 15.33 15.28 4.44
C SER A 409 14.02 14.86 5.10
N SER A 410 13.41 15.73 5.91
CA SER A 410 12.14 15.46 6.56
C SER A 410 10.97 15.32 5.56
N ALA A 411 10.96 16.14 4.50
CA ALA A 411 9.95 16.02 3.44
C ALA A 411 10.15 14.74 2.61
N VAL A 412 11.38 14.35 2.35
CA VAL A 412 11.71 13.09 1.66
C VAL A 412 11.31 11.89 2.52
N ASP A 413 11.60 11.88 3.80
CA ASP A 413 11.24 10.78 4.70
C ASP A 413 9.72 10.65 4.84
N MET A 414 9.00 11.77 4.94
CA MET A 414 7.56 11.80 4.87
C MET A 414 7.06 11.21 3.54
N ALA A 415 7.62 11.64 2.41
CA ALA A 415 7.26 11.14 1.08
C ALA A 415 7.52 9.62 0.95
N LYS A 416 8.62 9.11 1.49
CA LYS A 416 8.88 7.66 1.51
C LYS A 416 7.83 6.89 2.33
N SER A 417 7.31 7.49 3.39
CA SER A 417 6.36 6.83 4.29
C SER A 417 4.94 6.68 3.74
N VAL A 418 4.61 7.34 2.62
CA VAL A 418 3.25 7.32 2.04
C VAL A 418 2.97 6.09 1.16
N GLY A 419 3.89 5.14 1.04
CA GLY A 419 3.73 3.94 0.22
C GLY A 419 2.56 3.03 0.58
N GLY A 420 1.91 3.27 1.71
CA GLY A 420 0.77 2.48 2.18
C GLY A 420 1.07 1.70 3.45
N HIS A 421 0.24 0.71 3.71
CA HIS A 421 0.39 -0.18 4.85
C HIS A 421 0.57 -1.61 4.36
N ALA A 422 1.57 -2.29 4.87
CA ALA A 422 1.84 -3.70 4.59
C ALA A 422 1.50 -4.55 5.80
N VAL A 423 0.70 -5.57 5.62
CA VAL A 423 0.50 -6.59 6.64
C VAL A 423 1.77 -7.43 6.71
N LYS A 424 2.44 -7.42 7.86
CA LYS A 424 3.68 -8.20 8.10
C LYS A 424 3.39 -9.61 8.58
N GLY A 425 2.25 -9.81 9.21
CA GLY A 425 1.81 -11.12 9.64
C GLY A 425 0.42 -11.09 10.25
N VAL A 426 -0.26 -12.22 10.16
CA VAL A 426 -1.52 -12.50 10.85
C VAL A 426 -1.36 -13.85 11.54
N ARG A 427 -1.75 -13.93 12.79
CA ARG A 427 -1.74 -15.19 13.56
C ARG A 427 -2.96 -15.33 14.44
N GLU A 428 -3.35 -16.55 14.73
CA GLU A 428 -4.27 -16.91 15.82
C GLU A 428 -3.47 -16.98 17.14
N TYR A 429 -4.04 -16.52 18.24
CA TYR A 429 -3.40 -16.56 19.56
C TYR A 429 -4.36 -16.93 20.68
#